data_6f9e2fbec8bc27374c0157bccf6aa9b2
#
_entry.id   6f9e2fbec8bc27374c0157bccf6aa9b2
#
_cell.length_a   1.000
_cell.length_b   1.000
_cell.length_c   1.000
_cell.angle_alpha   90.00
_cell.angle_beta   90.00
_cell.angle_gamma   90.00
#
_symmetry.space_group_name_H-M   'P 1'
#
loop_
_entity.id
_entity.type
_entity.pdbx_description
1 polymer ?
#
loop_
_entity_poly.entity_id
_entity_poly.type
_entity_poly.pdbx_seq_one_letter_code
_entity_poly.pdbx_strand_id
1 'polypeptide(L)'
;DISFANTYCGLEAAARGYFNKSADELSLSQIAYICAIPNRPTYYNPYKNPENALKRRDKILDDMMECGFISREEYEEAVAEKIVVTRPPTEFKNYQTTYAIDCAVRYLMEQDGFEFQYGFRTDEAYREYTAKYNEAYDAARYKLYTGGYKIYTSLEPGLQTALQQAVDEGLSFSDEVAESGIYALQ
;
A
#
# COMPACT_ATOMS: atom_id res chain seq x y z
N ASP A 1 -2.65 7.06 -15.36
CA ASP A 1 -2.99 6.92 -13.93
C ASP A 1 -2.49 8.14 -13.15
N ILE A 2 -3.34 8.66 -12.27
CA ILE A 2 -3.00 9.82 -11.44
C ILE A 2 -2.39 9.32 -10.13
N SER A 3 -1.18 9.81 -9.80
CA SER A 3 -0.50 9.49 -8.54
C SER A 3 -0.92 10.47 -7.43
N PHE A 4 -1.27 9.92 -6.28
CA PHE A 4 -1.67 10.66 -5.08
C PHE A 4 -0.62 10.60 -3.96
N ALA A 5 0.66 10.52 -4.29
CA ALA A 5 1.79 10.29 -3.38
C ALA A 5 1.73 8.92 -2.66
N ASN A 6 2.78 8.59 -1.89
CA ASN A 6 2.86 7.38 -1.06
C ASN A 6 2.45 6.07 -1.78
N THR A 7 2.76 5.95 -3.08
CA THR A 7 2.42 4.81 -3.95
C THR A 7 0.94 4.61 -4.26
N TYR A 8 0.05 5.52 -3.84
CA TYR A 8 -1.36 5.43 -4.17
C TYR A 8 -1.61 5.91 -5.61
N CYS A 9 -2.08 5.01 -6.47
CA CYS A 9 -2.48 5.28 -7.84
C CYS A 9 -4.00 5.16 -7.97
N GLY A 10 -4.65 6.25 -8.35
CA GLY A 10 -6.10 6.35 -8.43
C GLY A 10 -6.79 6.81 -7.14
N LEU A 11 -8.00 7.36 -7.30
CA LEU A 11 -8.78 7.97 -6.22
C LEU A 11 -9.17 6.96 -5.13
N GLU A 12 -9.58 5.76 -5.53
CA GLU A 12 -9.98 4.70 -4.59
C GLU A 12 -8.82 4.27 -3.69
N ALA A 13 -7.62 4.09 -4.28
CA ALA A 13 -6.43 3.76 -3.52
C ALA A 13 -6.04 4.87 -2.53
N ALA A 14 -6.17 6.13 -2.93
CA ALA A 14 -5.92 7.28 -2.07
C ALA A 14 -6.96 7.41 -0.94
N ALA A 15 -8.24 7.19 -1.23
CA ALA A 15 -9.33 7.22 -0.25
C ALA A 15 -9.12 6.15 0.85
N ARG A 16 -8.83 4.93 0.45
CA ARG A 16 -8.51 3.84 1.39
C ARG A 16 -7.22 4.09 2.15
N GLY A 17 -6.19 4.57 1.47
CA GLY A 17 -4.88 4.81 2.07
C GLY A 17 -4.86 5.97 3.07
N TYR A 18 -5.58 7.06 2.80
CA TYR A 18 -5.57 8.24 3.67
C TYR A 18 -6.71 8.28 4.68
N PHE A 19 -7.86 7.69 4.36
CA PHE A 19 -9.06 7.81 5.17
C PHE A 19 -9.68 6.48 5.59
N ASN A 20 -9.14 5.35 5.10
CA ASN A 20 -9.71 4.02 5.31
C ASN A 20 -11.19 3.92 4.91
N LYS A 21 -11.57 4.65 3.84
CA LYS A 21 -12.91 4.73 3.26
C LYS A 21 -12.85 4.39 1.78
N SER A 22 -13.96 3.98 1.21
CA SER A 22 -14.12 3.95 -0.25
C SER A 22 -14.31 5.38 -0.80
N ALA A 23 -14.07 5.58 -2.09
CA ALA A 23 -14.12 6.91 -2.70
C ALA A 23 -15.52 7.55 -2.63
N ASP A 24 -16.58 6.73 -2.65
CA ASP A 24 -17.99 7.15 -2.54
C ASP A 24 -18.42 7.52 -1.11
N GLU A 25 -17.63 7.15 -0.09
CA GLU A 25 -17.87 7.48 1.32
C GLU A 25 -17.14 8.75 1.78
N LEU A 26 -16.37 9.37 0.88
CA LEU A 26 -15.60 10.57 1.22
C LEU A 26 -16.52 11.80 1.37
N SER A 27 -16.23 12.62 2.39
CA SER A 27 -16.83 13.96 2.50
C SER A 27 -16.27 14.91 1.43
N LEU A 28 -16.97 16.02 1.18
CA LEU A 28 -16.51 17.07 0.28
C LEU A 28 -15.11 17.58 0.67
N SER A 29 -14.87 17.75 1.96
CA SER A 29 -13.57 18.15 2.52
C SER A 29 -12.47 17.13 2.21
N GLN A 30 -12.75 15.84 2.38
CA GLN A 30 -11.82 14.75 2.10
C GLN A 30 -11.51 14.64 0.60
N ILE A 31 -12.51 14.82 -0.27
CA ILE A 31 -12.34 14.85 -1.72
C ILE A 31 -11.41 16.01 -2.11
N ALA A 32 -11.71 17.23 -1.66
CA ALA A 32 -10.91 18.40 -1.95
C ALA A 32 -9.46 18.25 -1.44
N TYR A 33 -9.27 17.60 -0.27
CA TYR A 33 -7.96 17.31 0.30
C TYR A 33 -7.16 16.34 -0.57
N ILE A 34 -7.77 15.26 -1.05
CA ILE A 34 -7.10 14.31 -1.97
C ILE A 34 -6.79 15.01 -3.31
N CYS A 35 -7.71 15.82 -3.85
CA CYS A 35 -7.51 16.56 -5.08
C CYS A 35 -6.35 17.58 -5.02
N ALA A 36 -5.92 17.99 -3.82
CA ALA A 36 -4.76 18.83 -3.66
C ALA A 36 -3.43 18.14 -4.04
N ILE A 37 -3.35 16.80 -3.85
CA ILE A 37 -2.10 16.04 -3.89
C ILE A 37 -1.46 15.96 -5.27
N PRO A 38 -2.20 15.64 -6.37
CA PRO A 38 -1.60 15.40 -7.70
C PRO A 38 -0.83 16.58 -8.27
N ASN A 39 -1.19 17.79 -7.86
CA ASN A 39 -0.52 19.01 -8.35
C ASN A 39 0.97 19.04 -7.99
N ARG A 40 1.32 18.70 -6.73
CA ARG A 40 2.70 18.59 -6.22
C ARG A 40 2.78 17.50 -5.16
N PRO A 41 2.88 16.20 -5.54
CA PRO A 41 2.70 15.06 -4.62
C PRO A 41 3.65 15.05 -3.43
N THR A 42 4.89 15.51 -3.60
CA THR A 42 5.86 15.60 -2.49
C THR A 42 5.53 16.76 -1.54
N TYR A 43 5.12 17.91 -2.08
CA TYR A 43 4.85 19.12 -1.30
C TYR A 43 3.51 19.03 -0.54
N TYR A 44 2.49 18.40 -1.15
CA TYR A 44 1.17 18.20 -0.55
C TYR A 44 1.00 16.79 0.04
N ASN A 45 2.11 16.11 0.38
CA ASN A 45 2.06 14.77 0.94
C ASN A 45 1.36 14.78 2.32
N PRO A 46 0.23 14.06 2.49
CA PRO A 46 -0.55 14.06 3.73
C PRO A 46 0.21 13.59 4.97
N TYR A 47 1.20 12.71 4.80
CA TYR A 47 2.00 12.18 5.91
C TYR A 47 3.19 13.04 6.29
N LYS A 48 3.70 13.84 5.34
CA LYS A 48 4.90 14.67 5.55
C LYS A 48 4.55 16.13 5.78
N ASN A 49 3.58 16.64 5.04
CA ASN A 49 3.23 18.07 4.99
C ASN A 49 1.71 18.27 5.03
N PRO A 50 1.00 17.78 6.08
CA PRO A 50 -0.47 17.83 6.14
C PRO A 50 -1.02 19.26 6.07
N GLU A 51 -0.32 20.22 6.64
CA GLU A 51 -0.73 21.63 6.63
C GLU A 51 -0.75 22.24 5.23
N ASN A 52 0.21 21.85 4.38
CA ASN A 52 0.24 22.32 2.99
C ASN A 52 -0.95 21.79 2.21
N ALA A 53 -1.28 20.50 2.41
CA ALA A 53 -2.44 19.86 1.81
C ALA A 53 -3.74 20.51 2.29
N LEU A 54 -3.87 20.85 3.58
CA LEU A 54 -5.00 21.59 4.14
C LEU A 54 -5.19 22.95 3.49
N LYS A 55 -4.13 23.76 3.41
CA LYS A 55 -4.19 25.08 2.74
C LYS A 55 -4.62 24.97 1.29
N ARG A 56 -4.19 23.92 0.60
CA ARG A 56 -4.59 23.69 -0.79
C ARG A 56 -6.04 23.21 -0.90
N ARG A 57 -6.51 22.37 0.06
CA ARG A 57 -7.92 21.99 0.19
C ARG A 57 -8.80 23.22 0.33
N ASP A 58 -8.47 24.13 1.25
CA ASP A 58 -9.24 25.33 1.50
C ASP A 58 -9.34 26.20 0.23
N LYS A 59 -8.22 26.33 -0.50
CA LYS A 59 -8.26 27.05 -1.78
C LYS A 59 -9.10 26.38 -2.84
N ILE A 60 -9.12 25.04 -2.91
CA ILE A 60 -9.96 24.30 -3.83
C ILE A 60 -11.44 24.51 -3.49
N LEU A 61 -11.81 24.44 -2.21
CA LEU A 61 -13.16 24.66 -1.74
C LEU A 61 -13.63 26.09 -2.03
N ASP A 62 -12.75 27.08 -1.84
CA ASP A 62 -12.99 28.50 -2.14
C ASP A 62 -13.27 28.69 -3.64
N ASP A 63 -12.39 28.14 -4.50
CA ASP A 63 -12.56 28.19 -5.96
C ASP A 63 -13.87 27.50 -6.40
N MET A 64 -14.26 26.38 -5.76
CA MET A 64 -15.52 25.68 -6.04
C MET A 64 -16.74 26.52 -5.66
N MET A 65 -16.68 27.22 -4.54
CA MET A 65 -17.76 28.14 -4.11
C MET A 65 -17.84 29.36 -5.05
N GLU A 66 -16.73 29.98 -5.40
CA GLU A 66 -16.68 31.11 -6.32
C GLU A 66 -17.23 30.76 -7.71
N CYS A 67 -16.97 29.53 -8.18
CA CYS A 67 -17.48 29.00 -9.44
C CYS A 67 -18.95 28.52 -9.35
N GLY A 68 -19.56 28.52 -8.18
CA GLY A 68 -20.94 28.10 -7.98
C GLY A 68 -21.16 26.58 -8.01
N PHE A 69 -20.10 25.76 -7.84
CA PHE A 69 -20.20 24.30 -7.77
C PHE A 69 -20.71 23.81 -6.42
N ILE A 70 -20.46 24.58 -5.35
CA ILE A 70 -20.95 24.32 -4.00
C ILE A 70 -21.59 25.59 -3.43
N SER A 71 -22.55 25.41 -2.52
CA SER A 71 -23.16 26.51 -1.78
C SER A 71 -22.20 27.06 -0.71
N ARG A 72 -22.56 28.20 -0.15
CA ARG A 72 -21.80 28.78 0.96
C ARG A 72 -21.88 27.93 2.22
N GLU A 73 -23.02 27.33 2.49
CA GLU A 73 -23.23 26.44 3.61
C GLU A 73 -22.33 25.19 3.48
N GLU A 74 -22.31 24.54 2.30
CA GLU A 74 -21.42 23.39 2.03
C GLU A 74 -19.94 23.74 2.16
N TYR A 75 -19.55 24.93 1.74
CA TYR A 75 -18.18 25.43 1.91
C TYR A 75 -17.81 25.58 3.39
N GLU A 76 -18.67 26.25 4.18
CA GLU A 76 -18.43 26.48 5.61
C GLU A 76 -18.35 25.15 6.39
N GLU A 77 -19.21 24.19 6.09
CA GLU A 77 -19.16 22.84 6.66
C GLU A 77 -17.87 22.10 6.27
N ALA A 78 -17.50 22.14 5.00
CA ALA A 78 -16.32 21.44 4.50
C ALA A 78 -15.01 22.02 5.05
N VAL A 79 -14.90 23.34 5.21
CA VAL A 79 -13.72 24.00 5.81
C VAL A 79 -13.64 23.71 7.31
N ALA A 80 -14.78 23.68 8.01
CA ALA A 80 -14.82 23.37 9.44
C ALA A 80 -14.51 21.91 9.76
N GLU A 81 -14.63 21.01 8.79
CA GLU A 81 -14.35 19.59 8.98
C GLU A 81 -12.87 19.36 9.28
N LYS A 82 -12.58 18.67 10.41
CA LYS A 82 -11.23 18.29 10.78
C LYS A 82 -10.78 17.08 9.97
N ILE A 83 -9.78 17.26 9.14
CA ILE A 83 -9.15 16.17 8.38
C ILE A 83 -8.28 15.33 9.33
N VAL A 84 -8.62 14.06 9.46
CA VAL A 84 -7.82 13.06 10.17
C VAL A 84 -7.31 12.05 9.15
N VAL A 85 -6.02 12.11 8.87
CA VAL A 85 -5.36 11.16 7.96
C VAL A 85 -4.96 9.93 8.76
N THR A 86 -5.50 8.78 8.37
CA THR A 86 -5.11 7.49 8.92
C THR A 86 -3.89 6.97 8.18
N ARG A 87 -2.92 6.43 8.91
CA ARG A 87 -1.91 5.58 8.27
C ARG A 87 -2.46 4.16 8.30
N PRO A 88 -2.59 3.49 7.15
CA PRO A 88 -2.85 2.06 7.21
C PRO A 88 -1.74 1.44 8.06
N PRO A 89 -2.08 0.52 8.96
CA PRO A 89 -1.09 -0.15 9.77
C PRO A 89 -0.01 -0.71 8.85
N THR A 90 1.24 -0.52 9.23
CA THR A 90 2.43 -1.00 8.50
C THR A 90 2.52 -2.54 8.51
N GLU A 91 1.51 -3.18 9.08
CA GLU A 91 1.38 -4.62 9.30
C GLU A 91 1.20 -5.47 8.02
N PHE A 92 1.07 -4.83 6.86
CA PHE A 92 1.03 -5.59 5.60
C PHE A 92 2.36 -6.18 5.13
N LYS A 93 3.42 -6.09 5.95
CA LYS A 93 4.66 -6.84 5.75
C LYS A 93 4.71 -8.12 6.58
N ASN A 94 3.58 -8.80 6.77
CA ASN A 94 3.64 -10.16 7.24
C ASN A 94 4.01 -11.09 6.07
N TYR A 95 4.62 -12.22 6.40
CA TYR A 95 5.03 -13.21 5.40
C TYR A 95 3.88 -13.67 4.50
N GLN A 96 2.65 -13.71 5.01
CA GLN A 96 1.47 -14.14 4.29
C GLN A 96 1.09 -13.17 3.18
N THR A 97 1.02 -11.87 3.50
CA THR A 97 0.70 -10.84 2.52
C THR A 97 1.80 -10.75 1.46
N THR A 98 3.07 -10.82 1.89
CA THR A 98 4.22 -10.82 0.97
C THR A 98 4.19 -12.03 0.06
N TYR A 99 3.90 -13.21 0.60
CA TYR A 99 3.78 -14.44 -0.18
C TYR A 99 2.59 -14.42 -1.14
N ALA A 100 1.42 -13.96 -0.70
CA ALA A 100 0.24 -13.83 -1.55
C ALA A 100 0.48 -12.86 -2.72
N ILE A 101 1.16 -11.74 -2.46
CA ILE A 101 1.56 -10.78 -3.50
C ILE A 101 2.55 -11.42 -4.47
N ASP A 102 3.57 -12.12 -3.98
CA ASP A 102 4.55 -12.79 -4.83
C ASP A 102 3.90 -13.84 -5.73
N CYS A 103 3.00 -14.66 -5.18
CA CYS A 103 2.22 -15.63 -5.96
C CYS A 103 1.39 -14.94 -7.05
N ALA A 104 0.73 -13.83 -6.73
CA ALA A 104 -0.07 -13.09 -7.70
C ALA A 104 0.79 -12.45 -8.80
N VAL A 105 1.96 -11.88 -8.44
CA VAL A 105 2.91 -11.33 -9.40
C VAL A 105 3.42 -12.43 -10.34
N ARG A 106 3.84 -13.58 -9.80
CA ARG A 106 4.31 -14.69 -10.62
C ARG A 106 3.23 -15.26 -11.54
N TYR A 107 1.99 -15.34 -11.06
CA TYR A 107 0.86 -15.71 -11.90
C TYR A 107 0.68 -14.72 -13.08
N LEU A 108 0.78 -13.42 -12.84
CA LEU A 108 0.70 -12.41 -13.89
C LEU A 108 1.87 -12.52 -14.87
N MET A 109 3.08 -12.83 -14.41
CA MET A 109 4.24 -13.08 -15.28
C MET A 109 3.97 -14.25 -16.23
N GLU A 110 3.41 -15.37 -15.72
CA GLU A 110 3.03 -16.53 -16.54
C GLU A 110 1.96 -16.15 -17.59
N GLN A 111 0.94 -15.37 -17.17
CA GLN A 111 -0.09 -14.90 -18.10
C GLN A 111 0.49 -13.98 -19.20
N ASP A 112 1.53 -13.23 -18.89
CA ASP A 112 2.23 -12.36 -19.84
C ASP A 112 3.31 -13.14 -20.65
N GLY A 113 3.39 -14.47 -20.49
CA GLY A 113 4.24 -15.36 -21.30
C GLY A 113 5.65 -15.57 -20.76
N PHE A 114 5.91 -15.22 -19.48
CA PHE A 114 7.21 -15.48 -18.87
C PHE A 114 7.33 -16.97 -18.47
N GLU A 115 8.42 -17.62 -18.91
CA GLU A 115 8.73 -19.02 -18.59
C GLU A 115 9.74 -19.09 -17.44
N PHE A 116 9.35 -19.74 -16.32
CA PHE A 116 10.22 -19.94 -15.18
C PHE A 116 11.24 -21.06 -15.44
N GLN A 117 12.51 -20.79 -15.19
CA GLN A 117 13.61 -21.76 -15.30
C GLN A 117 14.22 -22.02 -13.91
N TYR A 118 14.45 -23.28 -13.61
CA TYR A 118 14.92 -23.73 -12.28
C TYR A 118 16.34 -24.31 -12.29
N GLY A 119 17.02 -24.31 -13.43
CA GLY A 119 18.37 -24.81 -13.54
C GLY A 119 19.15 -24.10 -14.65
N PHE A 120 20.41 -23.76 -14.37
CA PHE A 120 21.30 -23.06 -15.28
C PHE A 120 22.62 -23.81 -15.41
N ARG A 121 23.15 -23.91 -16.62
CA ARG A 121 24.41 -24.61 -16.89
C ARG A 121 25.62 -23.71 -16.73
N THR A 122 25.44 -22.40 -16.80
CA THR A 122 26.51 -21.40 -16.70
C THR A 122 26.05 -20.19 -15.89
N ASP A 123 26.98 -19.48 -15.26
CA ASP A 123 26.70 -18.24 -14.53
C ASP A 123 26.18 -17.13 -15.45
N GLU A 124 26.59 -17.15 -16.72
CA GLU A 124 26.18 -16.18 -17.70
C GLU A 124 24.70 -16.35 -18.04
N ALA A 125 24.23 -17.58 -18.27
CA ALA A 125 22.82 -17.91 -18.48
C ALA A 125 21.96 -17.55 -17.25
N TYR A 126 22.47 -17.75 -16.03
CA TYR A 126 21.78 -17.34 -14.80
C TYR A 126 21.63 -15.81 -14.72
N ARG A 127 22.67 -15.04 -15.04
CA ARG A 127 22.62 -13.57 -15.03
C ARG A 127 21.64 -13.03 -16.06
N GLU A 128 21.65 -13.56 -17.28
CA GLU A 128 20.68 -13.17 -18.33
C GLU A 128 19.25 -13.47 -17.91
N TYR A 129 19.01 -14.66 -17.35
CA TYR A 129 17.69 -15.02 -16.84
C TYR A 129 17.26 -14.09 -15.70
N THR A 130 18.15 -13.80 -14.75
CA THR A 130 17.84 -12.93 -13.60
C THR A 130 17.49 -11.51 -14.05
N ALA A 131 18.16 -10.99 -15.08
CA ALA A 131 17.83 -9.68 -15.64
C ALA A 131 16.41 -9.67 -16.25
N LYS A 132 16.08 -10.69 -17.06
CA LYS A 132 14.73 -10.86 -17.65
C LYS A 132 13.66 -11.09 -16.58
N TYR A 133 13.99 -11.88 -15.55
CA TYR A 133 13.09 -12.13 -14.44
C TYR A 133 12.74 -10.84 -13.70
N ASN A 134 13.75 -10.03 -13.35
CA ASN A 134 13.55 -8.78 -12.61
C ASN A 134 12.69 -7.79 -13.43
N GLU A 135 12.95 -7.67 -14.72
CA GLU A 135 12.14 -6.80 -15.59
C GLU A 135 10.68 -7.26 -15.66
N ALA A 136 10.44 -8.56 -15.88
CA ALA A 136 9.12 -9.13 -15.94
C ALA A 136 8.40 -9.04 -14.57
N TYR A 137 9.13 -9.26 -13.47
CA TYR A 137 8.60 -9.15 -12.11
C TYR A 137 8.16 -7.73 -11.78
N ASP A 138 8.98 -6.72 -12.09
CA ASP A 138 8.65 -5.32 -11.85
C ASP A 138 7.46 -4.87 -12.71
N ALA A 139 7.37 -5.30 -13.96
CA ALA A 139 6.23 -5.02 -14.84
C ALA A 139 4.93 -5.66 -14.30
N ALA A 140 4.98 -6.93 -13.93
CA ALA A 140 3.83 -7.64 -13.37
C ALA A 140 3.40 -7.07 -12.02
N ARG A 141 4.36 -6.70 -11.17
CA ARG A 141 4.10 -6.03 -9.89
C ARG A 141 3.42 -4.66 -10.09
N TYR A 142 3.91 -3.87 -11.03
CA TYR A 142 3.27 -2.60 -11.39
C TYR A 142 1.83 -2.84 -11.87
N LYS A 143 1.61 -3.81 -12.75
CA LYS A 143 0.29 -4.23 -13.23
C LYS A 143 -0.64 -4.64 -12.09
N LEU A 144 -0.13 -5.42 -11.12
CA LEU A 144 -0.88 -5.84 -9.94
C LEU A 144 -1.37 -4.64 -9.11
N TYR A 145 -0.48 -3.68 -8.83
CA TYR A 145 -0.81 -2.52 -7.98
C TYR A 145 -1.69 -1.48 -8.68
N THR A 146 -1.66 -1.41 -10.01
CA THR A 146 -2.42 -0.41 -10.78
C THR A 146 -3.68 -0.98 -11.42
N GLY A 147 -3.78 -2.31 -11.53
CA GLY A 147 -4.88 -2.98 -12.26
C GLY A 147 -6.14 -3.25 -11.44
N GLY A 148 -6.19 -2.85 -10.17
CA GLY A 148 -7.38 -3.03 -9.32
C GLY A 148 -7.68 -4.49 -8.97
N TYR A 149 -6.68 -5.37 -8.99
CA TYR A 149 -6.83 -6.78 -8.67
C TYR A 149 -7.24 -7.01 -7.23
N LYS A 150 -8.04 -8.04 -7.00
CA LYS A 150 -8.39 -8.56 -5.67
C LYS A 150 -7.76 -9.94 -5.51
N ILE A 151 -6.95 -10.11 -4.46
CA ILE A 151 -6.30 -11.38 -4.16
C ILE A 151 -7.12 -12.07 -3.07
N TYR A 152 -7.64 -13.26 -3.38
CA TYR A 152 -8.34 -14.12 -2.44
C TYR A 152 -7.40 -15.22 -1.99
N THR A 153 -7.29 -15.43 -0.68
CA THR A 153 -6.46 -16.47 -0.09
C THR A 153 -7.34 -17.45 0.70
N SER A 154 -6.86 -18.67 0.86
CA SER A 154 -7.48 -19.69 1.72
C SER A 154 -7.04 -19.59 3.18
N LEU A 155 -6.38 -18.48 3.57
CA LEU A 155 -5.90 -18.27 4.92
C LEU A 155 -7.07 -18.06 5.90
N GLU A 156 -7.04 -18.82 6.98
CA GLU A 156 -7.97 -18.64 8.10
C GLU A 156 -7.32 -17.75 9.16
N PRO A 157 -7.84 -16.52 9.40
CA PRO A 157 -7.18 -15.55 10.28
C PRO A 157 -6.97 -16.05 11.70
N GLY A 158 -7.93 -16.82 12.26
CA GLY A 158 -7.83 -17.35 13.61
C GLY A 158 -6.71 -18.39 13.76
N LEU A 159 -6.61 -19.32 12.83
CA LEU A 159 -5.54 -20.30 12.81
C LEU A 159 -4.18 -19.65 12.62
N GLN A 160 -4.12 -18.64 11.76
CA GLN A 160 -2.87 -17.91 11.50
C GLN A 160 -2.38 -17.14 12.73
N THR A 161 -3.29 -16.52 13.47
CA THR A 161 -2.93 -15.83 14.73
C THR A 161 -2.38 -16.82 15.75
N ALA A 162 -3.01 -17.99 15.89
CA ALA A 162 -2.54 -19.03 16.81
C ALA A 162 -1.15 -19.56 16.42
N LEU A 163 -0.91 -19.78 15.12
CA LEU A 163 0.40 -20.20 14.63
C LEU A 163 1.48 -19.14 14.85
N GLN A 164 1.15 -17.86 14.64
CA GLN A 164 2.10 -16.76 14.88
C GLN A 164 2.47 -16.68 16.37
N GLN A 165 1.48 -16.77 17.25
CA GLN A 165 1.73 -16.80 18.69
C GLN A 165 2.65 -17.95 19.12
N ALA A 166 2.40 -19.15 18.59
CA ALA A 166 3.23 -20.31 18.89
C ALA A 166 4.69 -20.13 18.39
N VAL A 167 4.90 -19.47 17.24
CA VAL A 167 6.24 -19.14 16.75
C VAL A 167 6.92 -18.09 17.65
N ASP A 168 6.18 -17.03 18.02
CA ASP A 168 6.73 -15.94 18.86
C ASP A 168 7.10 -16.46 20.26
N GLU A 169 6.27 -17.32 20.84
CA GLU A 169 6.57 -18.00 22.12
C GLU A 169 7.80 -18.92 21.99
N GLY A 170 7.91 -19.66 20.91
CA GLY A 170 9.07 -20.53 20.65
C GLY A 170 10.36 -19.74 20.45
N LEU A 171 10.32 -18.59 19.79
CA LEU A 171 11.47 -17.70 19.62
C LEU A 171 11.87 -17.06 20.94
N SER A 172 10.94 -16.60 21.76
CA SER A 172 11.22 -16.04 23.09
C SER A 172 11.91 -17.05 23.98
N PHE A 173 11.47 -18.30 23.96
CA PHE A 173 12.13 -19.38 24.69
C PHE A 173 13.56 -19.62 24.21
N SER A 174 13.81 -19.55 22.90
CA SER A 174 15.14 -19.69 22.31
C SER A 174 16.08 -18.56 22.76
N ASP A 175 15.58 -17.33 22.83
CA ASP A 175 16.37 -16.18 23.28
C ASP A 175 16.70 -16.28 24.79
N GLU A 176 15.77 -16.71 25.65
CA GLU A 176 16.01 -16.97 27.07
C GLU A 176 17.07 -18.06 27.28
N VAL A 177 17.04 -19.12 26.47
CA VAL A 177 18.05 -20.18 26.52
C VAL A 177 19.42 -19.68 26.09
N ALA A 178 19.49 -18.85 25.06
CA ALA A 178 20.71 -18.23 24.58
C ALA A 178 21.33 -17.28 25.63
N GLU A 179 20.51 -16.44 26.26
CA GLU A 179 20.94 -15.52 27.33
C GLU A 179 21.40 -16.26 28.59
N SER A 180 20.78 -17.40 28.92
CA SER A 180 21.20 -18.23 30.06
C SER A 180 22.50 -18.96 29.87
N GLY A 181 23.09 -18.92 28.66
CA GLY A 181 24.35 -19.58 28.33
C GLY A 181 24.27 -21.12 28.29
N ILE A 182 23.09 -21.68 28.28
CA ILE A 182 22.87 -23.12 28.14
C ILE A 182 22.90 -23.47 26.66
N TYR A 183 24.10 -23.75 26.16
CA TYR A 183 24.23 -24.33 24.83
C TYR A 183 23.92 -25.83 24.92
N ALA A 184 22.82 -26.26 24.36
CA ALA A 184 22.61 -27.67 24.11
C ALA A 184 23.57 -28.11 23.00
N LEU A 185 24.70 -28.69 23.41
CA LEU A 185 25.56 -29.44 22.51
C LEU A 185 24.84 -30.74 22.14
N GLN A 186 24.37 -30.84 20.93
CA GLN A 186 24.07 -32.09 20.25
C GLN A 186 25.03 -32.31 19.11
#